data_44b4884d61d85c1ba85b15f7fe5e63f2
#
_entry.id   44b4884d61d85c1ba85b15f7fe5e63f2
#
_cell.length_a   1.000
_cell.length_b   1.000
_cell.length_c   1.000
_cell.angle_alpha   90.00
_cell.angle_beta   90.00
_cell.angle_gamma   90.00
#
_symmetry.space_group_name_H-M   'P 1'
#
loop_
_entity.id
_entity.type
_entity.pdbx_description
1 polymer ?
#
loop_
_entity_poly.entity_id
_entity_poly.type
_entity_poly.pdbx_seq_one_letter_code
_entity_poly.pdbx_strand_id
1 'polypeptide(L)'
;MSVAGIALDASSRSPIVLLRDPSRSRQVPIWIDQAQAHNIMAGLNDTPQPRPLSHDLMAALLEAGGLQLERVIIHAIEDSTFRAVLRLCDSDQISDVPTGEATEEEVEAGIGTDDNLLEIDARPSDAIALAIRTGSSIWMLEEVVAEASIAVDAEADAEDRDEFRRFLDKINPAALGRHLESRQPGDPRDSQGDTQGP
;
A
#
# COMPACT_ATOMS: atom_id res chain seq x y z
N MET A 1 13.26 -4.04 2.78
CA MET A 1 12.66 -4.08 1.41
C MET A 1 12.35 -2.67 0.94
N SER A 2 12.33 -2.43 -0.38
CA SER A 2 11.90 -1.17 -0.98
C SER A 2 10.80 -1.44 -2.03
N VAL A 3 9.90 -0.48 -2.25
CA VAL A 3 8.89 -0.60 -3.31
C VAL A 3 9.58 -0.32 -4.65
N ALA A 4 9.69 -1.35 -5.50
CA ALA A 4 10.28 -1.23 -6.83
C ALA A 4 9.29 -0.57 -7.82
N GLY A 5 8.01 -0.78 -7.63
CA GLY A 5 6.94 -0.23 -8.45
C GLY A 5 5.67 -1.06 -8.37
N ILE A 6 4.75 -0.76 -9.28
CA ILE A 6 3.54 -1.55 -9.49
C ILE A 6 3.54 -2.05 -10.93
N ALA A 7 3.26 -3.32 -11.11
CA ALA A 7 3.10 -4.01 -12.39
C ALA A 7 1.65 -4.49 -12.56
N LEU A 8 1.33 -5.00 -13.75
CA LEU A 8 0.07 -5.69 -14.03
C LEU A 8 0.34 -7.16 -14.28
N ASP A 9 -0.40 -8.02 -13.62
CA ASP A 9 -0.41 -9.44 -13.95
C ASP A 9 -0.88 -9.65 -15.40
N ALA A 10 -0.09 -10.35 -16.18
CA ALA A 10 -0.34 -10.50 -17.62
C ALA A 10 -1.65 -11.24 -17.93
N SER A 11 -2.09 -12.13 -17.04
CA SER A 11 -3.27 -12.98 -17.23
C SER A 11 -4.53 -12.36 -16.63
N SER A 12 -4.48 -11.95 -15.38
CA SER A 12 -5.63 -11.42 -14.64
C SER A 12 -5.82 -9.91 -14.79
N ARG A 13 -4.79 -9.18 -15.26
CA ARG A 13 -4.74 -7.71 -15.30
C ARG A 13 -4.90 -7.07 -13.92
N SER A 14 -4.67 -7.85 -12.87
CA SER A 14 -4.66 -7.37 -11.49
C SER A 14 -3.36 -6.63 -11.18
N PRO A 15 -3.39 -5.51 -10.45
CA PRO A 15 -2.17 -4.84 -10.03
C PRO A 15 -1.35 -5.69 -9.05
N ILE A 16 -0.04 -5.59 -9.17
CA ILE A 16 0.94 -6.25 -8.29
C ILE A 16 1.90 -5.19 -7.78
N VAL A 17 2.04 -5.05 -6.46
CA VAL A 17 3.14 -4.27 -5.90
C VAL A 17 4.38 -5.16 -5.80
N LEU A 18 5.52 -4.65 -6.30
CA LEU A 18 6.80 -5.33 -6.29
C LEU A 18 7.66 -4.78 -5.16
N LEU A 19 7.98 -5.61 -4.18
CA LEU A 19 8.94 -5.31 -3.12
C LEU A 19 10.29 -5.93 -3.48
N ARG A 20 11.34 -5.13 -3.43
CA ARG A 20 12.70 -5.54 -3.80
C ARG A 20 13.60 -5.56 -2.58
N ASP A 21 14.43 -6.59 -2.48
CA ASP A 21 15.41 -6.70 -1.42
C ASP A 21 16.56 -5.67 -1.58
N PRO A 22 17.34 -5.39 -0.53
CA PRO A 22 18.44 -4.44 -0.59
C PRO A 22 19.52 -4.83 -1.62
N SER A 23 19.77 -6.13 -1.83
CA SER A 23 20.74 -6.64 -2.82
C SER A 23 20.25 -6.45 -4.26
N ARG A 24 18.94 -6.16 -4.45
CA ARG A 24 18.26 -6.02 -5.75
C ARG A 24 18.27 -7.30 -6.60
N SER A 25 18.54 -8.45 -6.01
CA SER A 25 18.58 -9.75 -6.69
C SER A 25 17.24 -10.47 -6.66
N ARG A 26 16.40 -10.15 -5.68
CA ARG A 26 15.10 -10.79 -5.48
C ARG A 26 14.02 -9.74 -5.33
N GLN A 27 12.83 -10.06 -5.80
CA GLN A 27 11.64 -9.26 -5.56
C GLN A 27 10.46 -10.14 -5.20
N VAL A 28 9.56 -9.61 -4.37
CA VAL A 28 8.35 -10.30 -3.93
C VAL A 28 7.15 -9.59 -4.54
N PRO A 29 6.39 -10.28 -5.41
CA PRO A 29 5.14 -9.76 -5.95
C PRO A 29 4.01 -9.96 -4.93
N ILE A 30 3.22 -8.90 -4.67
CA ILE A 30 2.02 -8.96 -3.84
C ILE A 30 0.84 -8.46 -4.66
N TRP A 31 -0.14 -9.34 -4.94
CA TRP A 31 -1.35 -8.98 -5.67
C TRP A 31 -2.23 -8.05 -4.83
N ILE A 32 -2.69 -6.99 -5.42
CA ILE A 32 -3.49 -5.95 -4.79
C ILE A 32 -4.68 -5.56 -5.68
N ASP A 33 -5.63 -4.81 -5.15
CA ASP A 33 -6.71 -4.25 -5.96
C ASP A 33 -6.34 -2.85 -6.52
N GLN A 34 -7.20 -2.33 -7.41
CA GLN A 34 -6.97 -1.03 -8.06
C GLN A 34 -6.96 0.15 -7.08
N ALA A 35 -7.78 0.10 -6.03
CA ALA A 35 -7.83 1.17 -5.04
C ALA A 35 -6.56 1.19 -4.19
N GLN A 36 -6.06 -0.01 -3.82
CA GLN A 36 -4.79 -0.17 -3.12
C GLN A 36 -3.62 0.30 -3.98
N ALA A 37 -3.59 -0.08 -5.27
CA ALA A 37 -2.58 0.38 -6.22
C ALA A 37 -2.58 1.90 -6.36
N HIS A 38 -3.76 2.52 -6.47
CA HIS A 38 -3.90 3.97 -6.51
C HIS A 38 -3.34 4.65 -5.26
N ASN A 39 -3.64 4.14 -4.06
CA ASN A 39 -3.15 4.67 -2.80
C ASN A 39 -1.61 4.60 -2.68
N ILE A 40 -1.01 3.47 -3.09
CA ILE A 40 0.44 3.28 -3.11
C ILE A 40 1.08 4.24 -4.11
N MET A 41 0.55 4.32 -5.33
CA MET A 41 1.09 5.21 -6.37
C MET A 41 0.99 6.69 -6.01
N ALA A 42 -0.11 7.10 -5.40
CA ALA A 42 -0.28 8.48 -4.92
C ALA A 42 0.82 8.88 -3.92
N GLY A 43 1.18 7.95 -3.02
CA GLY A 43 2.28 8.16 -2.07
C GLY A 43 3.66 8.15 -2.76
N LEU A 44 3.92 7.19 -3.66
CA LEU A 44 5.20 7.08 -4.35
C LEU A 44 5.51 8.30 -5.24
N ASN A 45 4.49 8.89 -5.86
CA ASN A 45 4.66 10.02 -6.77
C ASN A 45 4.51 11.38 -6.08
N ASP A 46 4.26 11.40 -4.77
CA ASP A 46 3.94 12.62 -4.00
C ASP A 46 2.91 13.49 -4.74
N THR A 47 1.87 12.83 -5.28
CA THR A 47 0.88 13.50 -6.13
C THR A 47 -0.08 14.30 -5.26
N PRO A 48 -0.11 15.64 -5.40
CA PRO A 48 -1.04 16.47 -4.61
C PRO A 48 -2.49 16.05 -4.85
N GLN A 49 -3.19 15.73 -3.78
CA GLN A 49 -4.61 15.40 -3.81
C GLN A 49 -5.44 16.58 -3.32
N PRO A 50 -6.63 16.84 -3.89
CA PRO A 50 -7.52 17.92 -3.42
C PRO A 50 -7.95 17.75 -1.95
N ARG A 51 -8.00 16.52 -1.49
CA ARG A 51 -8.28 16.14 -0.10
C ARG A 51 -7.40 14.96 0.30
N PRO A 52 -7.02 14.85 1.59
CA PRO A 52 -6.24 13.72 2.08
C PRO A 52 -6.92 12.38 1.76
N LEU A 53 -6.14 11.43 1.27
CA LEU A 53 -6.57 10.03 1.14
C LEU A 53 -6.58 9.36 2.51
N SER A 54 -7.13 8.13 2.60
CA SER A 54 -7.23 7.41 3.87
C SER A 54 -5.88 7.22 4.58
N HIS A 55 -4.82 6.91 3.83
CA HIS A 55 -3.48 6.73 4.40
C HIS A 55 -2.81 8.05 4.79
N ASP A 56 -3.13 9.17 4.12
CA ASP A 56 -2.69 10.50 4.54
C ASP A 56 -3.34 10.87 5.88
N LEU A 57 -4.64 10.54 6.03
CA LEU A 57 -5.35 10.71 7.29
C LEU A 57 -4.79 9.82 8.40
N MET A 58 -4.46 8.55 8.10
CA MET A 58 -3.84 7.64 9.07
C MET A 58 -2.50 8.18 9.57
N ALA A 59 -1.64 8.67 8.68
CA ALA A 59 -0.38 9.29 9.04
C ALA A 59 -0.58 10.52 9.95
N ALA A 60 -1.52 11.39 9.59
CA ALA A 60 -1.85 12.56 10.40
C ALA A 60 -2.45 12.20 11.78
N LEU A 61 -3.23 11.11 11.87
CA LEU A 61 -3.77 10.62 13.15
C LEU A 61 -2.67 10.04 14.05
N LEU A 62 -1.69 9.32 13.49
CA LEU A 62 -0.53 8.84 14.25
C LEU A 62 0.24 10.03 14.82
N GLU A 63 0.58 11.01 13.98
CA GLU A 63 1.29 12.22 14.39
C GLU A 63 0.52 12.99 15.47
N ALA A 64 -0.77 13.22 15.28
CA ALA A 64 -1.63 13.89 16.27
C ALA A 64 -1.76 13.12 17.59
N GLY A 65 -1.62 11.78 17.55
CA GLY A 65 -1.61 10.91 18.72
C GLY A 65 -0.24 10.79 19.40
N GLY A 66 0.80 11.45 18.89
CA GLY A 66 2.17 11.34 19.42
C GLY A 66 2.79 9.97 19.11
N LEU A 67 2.29 9.27 18.08
CA LEU A 67 2.80 7.96 17.65
C LEU A 67 3.54 8.09 16.32
N GLN A 68 4.55 7.26 16.16
CA GLN A 68 5.26 7.11 14.88
C GLN A 68 5.25 5.66 14.43
N LEU A 69 5.16 5.47 13.12
CA LEU A 69 5.38 4.16 12.52
C LEU A 69 6.89 3.90 12.46
N GLU A 70 7.39 3.04 13.33
CA GLU A 70 8.79 2.64 13.34
C GLU A 70 9.13 1.85 12.08
N ARG A 71 8.36 0.80 11.82
CA ARG A 71 8.52 -0.07 10.65
C ARG A 71 7.26 -0.86 10.35
N VAL A 72 7.21 -1.38 9.13
CA VAL A 72 6.28 -2.41 8.71
C VAL A 72 7.01 -3.74 8.64
N ILE A 73 6.40 -4.82 9.12
CA ILE A 73 6.96 -6.17 9.03
C ILE A 73 5.95 -7.07 8.31
N ILE A 74 6.34 -7.63 7.16
CA ILE A 74 5.59 -8.68 6.47
C ILE A 74 6.18 -10.01 6.97
N HIS A 75 5.40 -10.73 7.78
CA HIS A 75 5.95 -11.79 8.63
C HIS A 75 5.47 -13.20 8.27
N ALA A 76 4.42 -13.34 7.47
CA ALA A 76 3.90 -14.66 7.11
C ALA A 76 3.14 -14.67 5.79
N ILE A 77 2.97 -15.87 5.23
CA ILE A 77 2.00 -16.18 4.19
C ILE A 77 1.08 -17.25 4.75
N GLU A 78 -0.21 -16.95 4.88
CA GLU A 78 -1.23 -17.86 5.36
C GLU A 78 -2.34 -17.95 4.34
N ASP A 79 -2.71 -19.14 3.93
CA ASP A 79 -3.74 -19.39 2.91
C ASP A 79 -3.54 -18.51 1.64
N SER A 80 -2.30 -18.47 1.13
CA SER A 80 -1.88 -17.64 0.00
C SER A 80 -2.07 -16.13 0.22
N THR A 81 -2.18 -15.69 1.48
CA THR A 81 -2.35 -14.29 1.85
C THR A 81 -1.20 -13.83 2.71
N PHE A 82 -0.53 -12.77 2.29
CA PHE A 82 0.51 -12.14 3.09
C PHE A 82 -0.06 -11.47 4.34
N ARG A 83 0.65 -11.62 5.46
CA ARG A 83 0.34 -10.99 6.73
C ARG A 83 1.37 -9.93 7.05
N ALA A 84 0.92 -8.80 7.57
CA ALA A 84 1.79 -7.71 7.98
C ALA A 84 1.37 -7.12 9.32
N VAL A 85 2.33 -6.55 10.03
CA VAL A 85 2.11 -5.76 11.23
C VAL A 85 2.74 -4.39 11.07
N LEU A 86 2.08 -3.39 11.65
CA LEU A 86 2.62 -2.06 11.88
C LEU A 86 3.25 -2.05 13.26
N ARG A 87 4.51 -1.67 13.37
CA ARG A 87 5.17 -1.46 14.65
C ARG A 87 5.22 0.03 14.91
N LEU A 88 4.53 0.47 15.97
CA LEU A 88 4.43 1.86 16.38
C LEU A 88 5.20 2.10 17.68
N CYS A 89 5.74 3.28 17.82
CA CYS A 89 6.39 3.76 19.05
C CYS A 89 5.96 5.19 19.36
N ASP A 90 6.19 5.63 20.58
CA ASP A 90 6.01 7.04 20.97
C ASP A 90 7.01 7.93 20.22
N SER A 91 6.55 9.08 19.73
CA SER A 91 7.39 10.04 19.00
C SER A 91 8.53 10.60 19.84
N ASP A 92 8.40 10.64 21.16
CA ASP A 92 9.41 11.16 22.06
C ASP A 92 10.62 10.23 22.23
N GLN A 93 10.52 8.96 21.82
CA GLN A 93 11.57 7.95 22.03
C GLN A 93 12.58 7.82 20.88
N ILE A 94 12.30 8.41 19.71
CA ILE A 94 13.20 8.29 18.53
C ILE A 94 14.47 9.14 18.66
N SER A 95 14.57 10.02 19.64
CA SER A 95 15.73 10.91 19.83
C SER A 95 17.03 10.20 20.22
N ASP A 96 16.98 8.91 20.58
CA ASP A 96 18.12 8.15 21.12
C ASP A 96 18.57 6.94 20.28
N VAL A 97 18.09 6.77 19.04
CA VAL A 97 18.59 5.68 18.18
C VAL A 97 19.94 6.10 17.60
N PRO A 98 21.06 5.45 17.98
CA PRO A 98 22.37 5.74 17.37
C PRO A 98 22.31 5.36 15.89
N THR A 99 22.67 6.31 15.03
CA THR A 99 22.87 6.15 13.58
C THR A 99 24.15 5.31 13.34
N GLY A 100 24.17 4.07 13.81
CA GLY A 100 25.24 3.11 13.59
C GLY A 100 24.73 1.92 12.79
N GLU A 101 25.55 1.42 11.88
CA GLU A 101 25.30 0.19 11.15
C GLU A 101 24.98 -0.93 12.15
N ALA A 102 23.74 -1.44 12.13
CA ALA A 102 23.32 -2.54 12.98
C ALA A 102 24.18 -3.79 12.63
N THR A 103 24.84 -4.35 13.60
CA THR A 103 25.57 -5.60 13.44
C THR A 103 24.58 -6.77 13.34
N GLU A 104 24.95 -7.83 12.61
CA GLU A 104 24.12 -9.01 12.38
C GLU A 104 23.62 -9.65 13.70
N GLU A 105 24.35 -9.49 14.81
CA GLU A 105 23.98 -9.96 16.15
C GLU A 105 22.81 -9.14 16.76
N GLU A 106 22.65 -7.87 16.42
CA GLU A 106 21.53 -7.03 16.89
C GLU A 106 20.22 -7.35 16.16
N VAL A 107 20.28 -7.94 14.97
CA VAL A 107 19.12 -8.36 14.18
C VAL A 107 18.47 -9.62 14.77
N GLU A 108 19.25 -10.56 15.33
CA GLU A 108 18.71 -11.75 16.02
C GLU A 108 18.21 -11.43 17.45
N ALA A 109 18.77 -10.43 18.11
CA ALA A 109 18.33 -9.97 19.42
C ALA A 109 17.10 -9.03 19.38
N GLY A 110 16.73 -8.57 18.21
CA GLY A 110 15.68 -7.55 17.98
C GLY A 110 14.23 -8.01 18.18
N ILE A 111 13.98 -9.18 18.76
CA ILE A 111 12.70 -9.54 19.38
C ILE A 111 12.81 -9.16 20.90
N GLY A 112 13.32 -7.97 21.16
CA GLY A 112 13.24 -7.39 22.49
C GLY A 112 11.79 -7.02 22.77
N THR A 113 11.27 -7.54 23.87
CA THR A 113 10.04 -7.06 24.50
C THR A 113 10.29 -5.63 25.01
N ASP A 114 10.26 -4.67 24.08
CA ASP A 114 10.20 -3.28 24.45
C ASP A 114 8.75 -3.03 24.85
N ASP A 115 8.49 -2.89 26.16
CA ASP A 115 7.15 -2.72 26.74
C ASP A 115 6.37 -1.53 26.18
N ASN A 116 6.97 -0.77 25.25
CA ASN A 116 6.43 0.47 24.68
C ASN A 116 6.17 0.38 23.16
N LEU A 117 6.31 -0.80 22.56
CA LEU A 117 6.01 -1.02 21.14
C LEU A 117 4.61 -1.58 20.95
N LEU A 118 3.80 -0.87 20.17
CA LEU A 118 2.46 -1.30 19.80
C LEU A 118 2.50 -1.97 18.42
N GLU A 119 2.06 -3.21 18.34
CA GLU A 119 1.90 -3.93 17.07
C GLU A 119 0.43 -3.97 16.65
N ILE A 120 0.16 -3.60 15.41
CA ILE A 120 -1.18 -3.58 14.82
C ILE A 120 -1.18 -4.45 13.57
N ASP A 121 -2.08 -5.45 13.52
CA ASP A 121 -2.30 -6.26 12.32
C ASP A 121 -2.79 -5.39 11.17
N ALA A 122 -2.24 -5.62 9.97
CA ALA A 122 -2.55 -4.85 8.79
C ALA A 122 -2.44 -5.67 7.51
N ARG A 123 -3.22 -5.30 6.50
CA ARG A 123 -2.97 -5.84 5.17
C ARG A 123 -1.66 -5.25 4.63
N PRO A 124 -0.84 -6.04 3.91
CA PRO A 124 0.42 -5.56 3.35
C PRO A 124 0.27 -4.29 2.51
N SER A 125 -0.79 -4.19 1.71
CA SER A 125 -1.06 -3.02 0.87
C SER A 125 -1.27 -1.73 1.68
N ASP A 126 -1.99 -1.81 2.82
CA ASP A 126 -2.24 -0.67 3.68
C ASP A 126 -0.96 -0.29 4.45
N ALA A 127 -0.25 -1.30 4.94
CA ALA A 127 1.03 -1.12 5.62
C ALA A 127 2.08 -0.45 4.70
N ILE A 128 2.21 -0.91 3.45
CA ILE A 128 3.10 -0.33 2.44
C ILE A 128 2.68 1.12 2.14
N ALA A 129 1.39 1.37 1.91
CA ALA A 129 0.89 2.70 1.60
C ALA A 129 1.12 3.71 2.73
N LEU A 130 1.04 3.23 3.99
CA LEU A 130 1.35 4.04 5.17
C LEU A 130 2.86 4.27 5.32
N ALA A 131 3.69 3.21 5.16
CA ALA A 131 5.14 3.30 5.23
C ALA A 131 5.72 4.31 4.23
N ILE A 132 5.20 4.36 3.01
CA ILE A 132 5.61 5.33 1.99
C ILE A 132 5.37 6.77 2.47
N ARG A 133 4.26 7.04 3.15
CA ARG A 133 3.88 8.38 3.63
C ARG A 133 4.66 8.82 4.85
N THR A 134 4.96 7.89 5.73
CA THR A 134 5.70 8.17 6.97
C THR A 134 7.22 8.09 6.77
N GLY A 135 7.68 7.59 5.62
CA GLY A 135 9.11 7.35 5.37
C GLY A 135 9.66 6.15 6.15
N SER A 136 8.79 5.30 6.70
CA SER A 136 9.16 4.18 7.55
C SER A 136 9.69 3.01 6.73
N SER A 137 10.53 2.19 7.36
CA SER A 137 11.14 1.04 6.70
C SER A 137 10.14 -0.12 6.53
N ILE A 138 10.29 -0.87 5.43
CA ILE A 138 9.51 -2.08 5.16
C ILE A 138 10.44 -3.27 5.31
N TRP A 139 10.10 -4.14 6.24
CA TRP A 139 10.82 -5.38 6.53
C TRP A 139 9.99 -6.57 6.06
N MET A 140 10.66 -7.63 5.69
CA MET A 140 10.04 -8.91 5.35
C MET A 140 10.92 -10.01 5.90
N LEU A 141 10.32 -10.97 6.59
CA LEU A 141 11.07 -12.11 7.11
C LEU A 141 11.66 -12.92 5.97
N GLU A 142 12.85 -13.45 6.17
CA GLU A 142 13.57 -14.22 5.14
C GLU A 142 12.77 -15.45 4.69
N GLU A 143 12.01 -16.05 5.59
CA GLU A 143 11.12 -17.18 5.29
C GLU A 143 10.07 -16.80 4.22
N VAL A 144 9.48 -15.60 4.35
CA VAL A 144 8.51 -15.06 3.38
C VAL A 144 9.20 -14.75 2.04
N VAL A 145 10.41 -14.17 2.10
CA VAL A 145 11.20 -13.88 0.90
C VAL A 145 11.58 -15.18 0.19
N ALA A 146 12.03 -16.20 0.93
CA ALA A 146 12.42 -17.50 0.36
C ALA A 146 11.23 -18.20 -0.32
N GLU A 147 10.02 -18.07 0.24
CA GLU A 147 8.82 -18.70 -0.30
C GLU A 147 8.27 -17.97 -1.54
N ALA A 148 8.24 -16.64 -1.54
CA ALA A 148 7.48 -15.85 -2.50
C ALA A 148 8.35 -15.04 -3.48
N SER A 149 9.67 -15.02 -3.32
CA SER A 149 10.50 -14.18 -4.18
C SER A 149 10.70 -14.77 -5.58
N ILE A 150 10.83 -13.87 -6.54
CA ILE A 150 11.28 -14.16 -7.90
C ILE A 150 12.59 -13.44 -8.18
N ALA A 151 13.38 -13.97 -9.12
CA ALA A 151 14.60 -13.29 -9.56
C ALA A 151 14.25 -11.98 -10.29
N VAL A 152 15.07 -10.96 -10.10
CA VAL A 152 14.88 -9.68 -10.78
C VAL A 152 15.28 -9.80 -12.24
N ASP A 153 14.35 -9.51 -13.14
CA ASP A 153 14.59 -9.30 -14.56
C ASP A 153 14.49 -7.80 -14.86
N ALA A 154 15.62 -7.17 -15.10
CA ALA A 154 15.69 -5.72 -15.26
C ALA A 154 15.02 -5.22 -16.56
N GLU A 155 14.94 -6.07 -17.59
CA GLU A 155 14.31 -5.71 -18.87
C GLU A 155 12.78 -5.81 -18.74
N ALA A 156 12.27 -6.90 -18.16
CA ALA A 156 10.84 -7.06 -17.90
C ALA A 156 10.28 -5.99 -16.94
N ASP A 157 11.05 -5.63 -15.90
CA ASP A 157 10.67 -4.57 -14.95
C ASP A 157 10.44 -3.20 -15.62
N ALA A 158 11.18 -2.88 -16.68
CA ALA A 158 11.03 -1.61 -17.40
C ALA A 158 9.76 -1.60 -18.27
N GLU A 159 9.46 -2.71 -18.94
CA GLU A 159 8.26 -2.86 -19.77
C GLU A 159 6.99 -2.83 -18.93
N ASP A 160 6.97 -3.51 -17.78
CA ASP A 160 5.83 -3.56 -16.85
C ASP A 160 5.49 -2.19 -16.26
N ARG A 161 6.49 -1.37 -15.94
CA ARG A 161 6.28 0.00 -15.46
C ARG A 161 5.62 0.89 -16.52
N ASP A 162 6.04 0.77 -17.76
CA ASP A 162 5.48 1.56 -18.86
C ASP A 162 4.07 1.10 -19.22
N GLU A 163 3.77 -0.20 -19.14
CA GLU A 163 2.43 -0.73 -19.35
C GLU A 163 1.49 -0.27 -18.23
N PHE A 164 1.93 -0.33 -16.97
CA PHE A 164 1.14 0.13 -15.83
C PHE A 164 0.86 1.65 -15.91
N ARG A 165 1.85 2.45 -16.28
CA ARG A 165 1.64 3.90 -16.49
C ARG A 165 0.59 4.17 -17.56
N ARG A 166 0.64 3.48 -18.70
CA ARG A 166 -0.39 3.59 -19.75
C ARG A 166 -1.77 3.11 -19.28
N PHE A 167 -1.82 2.13 -18.39
CA PHE A 167 -3.07 1.67 -17.79
C PHE A 167 -3.68 2.74 -16.88
N LEU A 168 -2.88 3.38 -16.02
CA LEU A 168 -3.33 4.49 -15.16
C LEU A 168 -3.82 5.70 -15.96
N ASP A 169 -3.15 6.05 -17.05
CA ASP A 169 -3.56 7.15 -17.93
C ASP A 169 -4.94 6.89 -18.57
N LYS A 170 -5.32 5.64 -18.77
CA LYS A 170 -6.64 5.25 -19.28
C LYS A 170 -7.74 5.28 -18.22
N ILE A 171 -7.40 5.13 -16.95
CA ILE A 171 -8.33 5.25 -15.80
C ILE A 171 -8.40 6.73 -15.43
N ASN A 172 -9.04 7.54 -16.29
CA ASN A 172 -9.25 8.94 -16.00
C ASN A 172 -10.25 9.11 -14.84
N PRO A 173 -9.87 9.69 -13.69
CA PRO A 173 -10.77 9.94 -12.56
C PRO A 173 -12.01 10.75 -12.95
N ALA A 174 -11.89 11.61 -13.95
CA ALA A 174 -13.00 12.39 -14.50
C ALA A 174 -14.02 11.53 -15.29
N ALA A 175 -13.65 10.34 -15.75
CA ALA A 175 -14.59 9.44 -16.39
C ALA A 175 -15.45 8.67 -15.36
N LEU A 176 -14.92 8.38 -14.19
CA LEU A 176 -15.69 7.80 -13.07
C LEU A 176 -16.73 8.78 -12.53
N GLY A 177 -16.39 10.07 -12.42
CA GLY A 177 -17.33 11.11 -11.98
C GLY A 177 -18.54 11.24 -12.92
N ARG A 178 -18.31 11.23 -14.23
CA ARG A 178 -19.39 11.30 -15.23
C ARG A 178 -20.31 10.08 -15.27
N HIS A 179 -19.81 8.92 -14.91
CA HIS A 179 -20.63 7.69 -14.87
C HIS A 179 -21.51 7.62 -13.62
N LEU A 180 -21.13 8.28 -12.54
CA LEU A 180 -21.93 8.41 -11.32
C LEU A 180 -23.00 9.51 -11.47
N GLU A 181 -22.72 10.60 -12.19
CA GLU A 181 -23.71 11.64 -12.47
C GLU A 181 -24.79 11.21 -13.47
N SER A 182 -24.49 10.26 -14.37
CA SER A 182 -25.48 9.71 -15.30
C SER A 182 -26.44 8.68 -14.69
N ARG A 183 -26.25 8.33 -13.42
CA ARG A 183 -27.14 7.45 -12.62
C ARG A 183 -27.95 8.23 -11.59
N GLN A 184 -28.48 9.40 -11.93
CA GLN A 184 -29.54 9.98 -11.10
C GLN A 184 -30.81 9.14 -11.24
N PRO A 185 -31.45 8.74 -10.12
CA PRO A 185 -32.77 8.11 -10.16
C PRO A 185 -33.77 9.10 -10.72
N GLY A 186 -34.61 8.61 -11.62
CA GLY A 186 -35.57 9.41 -12.36
C GLY A 186 -36.45 10.31 -11.50
N ASP A 187 -36.72 11.49 -12.03
CA ASP A 187 -37.65 12.51 -11.54
C ASP A 187 -39.05 11.89 -11.26
N PRO A 188 -39.63 12.05 -10.06
CA PRO A 188 -40.92 11.45 -9.70
C PRO A 188 -42.15 12.22 -10.29
N ARG A 189 -42.03 12.87 -11.44
CA ARG A 189 -43.13 13.69 -12.03
C ARG A 189 -43.95 13.06 -13.12
N ASP A 190 -43.74 11.78 -13.48
CA ASP A 190 -44.54 11.08 -14.52
C ASP A 190 -45.58 10.12 -13.95
N SER A 191 -46.28 10.52 -12.90
CA SER A 191 -47.48 9.78 -12.46
C SER A 191 -48.66 10.73 -12.26
N GLN A 192 -49.08 11.42 -13.34
CA GLN A 192 -50.43 12.05 -13.39
C GLN A 192 -50.97 11.99 -14.82
N GLY A 193 -52.03 11.25 -14.98
CA GLY A 193 -52.92 11.35 -16.14
C GLY A 193 -53.23 10.03 -16.79
N ASP A 194 -54.31 9.34 -16.37
CA ASP A 194 -55.52 9.18 -17.17
C ASP A 194 -56.52 8.32 -16.41
N THR A 195 -57.36 8.99 -15.67
CA THR A 195 -58.71 8.46 -15.32
C THR A 195 -59.73 9.16 -16.20
N GLN A 196 -60.19 8.48 -17.25
CA GLN A 196 -61.54 8.72 -17.81
C GLN A 196 -62.23 7.39 -18.05
N GLY A 197 -63.32 7.22 -17.26
CA GLY A 197 -64.34 6.21 -17.53
C GLY A 197 -65.21 6.54 -18.75
N PRO A 198 -66.24 5.83 -19.05
CA PRO A 198 -67.46 5.80 -18.30
C PRO A 198 -67.78 4.45 -17.69
#